data_157d5b978292e8ae222ed753aa74e1dc
#
_entry.id   157d5b978292e8ae222ed753aa74e1dc
#
_cell.length_a   1.000
_cell.length_b   1.000
_cell.length_c   1.000
_cell.angle_alpha   90.00
_cell.angle_beta   90.00
_cell.angle_gamma   90.00
#
_symmetry.space_group_name_H-M   'P 1'
#
loop_
_entity.id
_entity.type
_entity.pdbx_description
1 polymer ?
#
loop_
_entity_poly.entity_id
_entity_poly.type
_entity_poly.pdbx_seq_one_letter_code
_entity_poly.pdbx_strand_id
1 'polypeptide(L)'
;MRLGIFAKIFVRPALAETLEAVASHGLDCVQFNFACAGLPTLPDKIAPELAAQIGREARQRKLSIAAVSGTFNMIDPDRAKRRDGLRRLEELAAGCAGLGTSLITLCTGTRDPQDMWRHHPQNE
;
A
#
# COMPACT_ATOMS: atom_id res chain seq x y z
N MET A 1 -18.51 11.67 9.15
CA MET A 1 -17.18 11.06 9.36
C MET A 1 -17.17 9.73 8.62
N ARG A 2 -16.10 9.38 7.90
CA ARG A 2 -15.94 8.06 7.27
C ARG A 2 -14.99 7.23 8.11
N LEU A 3 -15.34 5.95 8.29
CA LEU A 3 -14.51 5.00 9.01
C LEU A 3 -13.79 4.09 8.02
N GLY A 4 -12.52 3.84 8.27
CA GLY A 4 -11.70 3.00 7.40
C GLY A 4 -10.74 2.12 8.17
N ILE A 5 -10.11 1.21 7.44
CA ILE A 5 -9.18 0.24 8.00
C ILE A 5 -8.05 -0.08 7.01
N PHE A 6 -6.96 -0.63 7.51
CA PHE A 6 -5.93 -1.25 6.67
C PHE A 6 -6.47 -2.53 6.03
N ALA A 7 -6.68 -2.54 4.70
CA ALA A 7 -7.22 -3.70 4.00
C ALA A 7 -6.38 -4.97 4.21
N LYS A 8 -5.08 -4.81 4.39
CA LYS A 8 -4.10 -5.89 4.58
C LYS A 8 -4.37 -6.79 5.79
N ILE A 9 -5.12 -6.31 6.79
CA ILE A 9 -5.45 -7.16 7.96
C ILE A 9 -6.46 -8.26 7.63
N PHE A 10 -7.22 -8.11 6.56
CA PHE A 10 -8.13 -9.13 6.05
C PHE A 10 -7.38 -10.03 5.08
N VAL A 11 -6.78 -11.09 5.60
CA VAL A 11 -6.08 -12.07 4.76
C VAL A 11 -7.10 -12.93 4.01
N ARG A 12 -7.20 -12.73 2.69
CA ARG A 12 -8.10 -13.46 1.79
C ARG A 12 -7.35 -13.85 0.52
N PRO A 13 -7.77 -14.94 -0.17
CA PRO A 13 -7.12 -15.40 -1.40
C PRO A 13 -7.20 -14.40 -2.56
N ALA A 14 -8.30 -13.63 -2.63
CA ALA A 14 -8.55 -12.70 -3.72
C ALA A 14 -8.83 -11.28 -3.22
N LEU A 15 -8.49 -10.29 -4.06
CA LEU A 15 -8.78 -8.88 -3.81
C LEU A 15 -10.27 -8.62 -3.52
N ALA A 16 -11.15 -9.21 -4.36
CA ALA A 16 -12.59 -9.04 -4.21
C ALA A 16 -13.08 -9.50 -2.84
N GLU A 17 -12.57 -10.62 -2.34
CA GLU A 17 -12.91 -11.16 -1.03
C GLU A 17 -12.38 -10.29 0.12
N THR A 18 -11.18 -9.72 -0.04
CA THR A 18 -10.62 -8.76 0.93
C THR A 18 -11.51 -7.53 1.04
N LEU A 19 -11.89 -6.93 -0.09
CA LEU A 19 -12.74 -5.73 -0.11
C LEU A 19 -14.16 -6.03 0.38
N GLU A 20 -14.70 -7.21 0.07
CA GLU A 20 -16.00 -7.65 0.58
C GLU A 20 -15.98 -7.79 2.11
N ALA A 21 -14.92 -8.39 2.65
CA ALA A 21 -14.75 -8.49 4.11
C ALA A 21 -14.72 -7.11 4.77
N VAL A 22 -14.05 -6.12 4.18
CA VAL A 22 -14.06 -4.74 4.68
C VAL A 22 -15.48 -4.15 4.64
N ALA A 23 -16.16 -4.26 3.51
CA ALA A 23 -17.51 -3.70 3.32
C ALA A 23 -18.53 -4.32 4.27
N SER A 24 -18.44 -5.64 4.54
CA SER A 24 -19.34 -6.35 5.45
C SER A 24 -19.26 -5.87 6.91
N HIS A 25 -18.17 -5.18 7.29
CA HIS A 25 -18.03 -4.54 8.60
C HIS A 25 -18.59 -3.11 8.67
N GLY A 26 -19.25 -2.64 7.61
CA GLY A 26 -19.83 -1.30 7.58
C GLY A 26 -18.80 -0.17 7.48
N LEU A 27 -17.61 -0.47 6.93
CA LEU A 27 -16.55 0.51 6.74
C LEU A 27 -16.70 1.23 5.40
N ASP A 28 -16.23 2.48 5.34
CA ASP A 28 -16.43 3.39 4.19
C ASP A 28 -15.18 3.50 3.30
N CYS A 29 -14.00 3.20 3.87
CA CYS A 29 -12.75 3.37 3.14
C CYS A 29 -11.65 2.42 3.64
N VAL A 30 -10.61 2.31 2.83
CA VAL A 30 -9.42 1.49 3.15
C VAL A 30 -8.13 2.29 2.94
N GLN A 31 -7.13 1.98 3.75
CA GLN A 31 -5.75 2.12 3.33
C GLN A 31 -5.40 0.84 2.56
N PHE A 32 -5.16 0.99 1.27
CA PHE A 32 -4.88 -0.15 0.40
C PHE A 32 -3.41 -0.57 0.47
N ASN A 33 -3.16 -1.86 0.27
CA ASN A 33 -1.83 -2.42 0.13
C ASN A 33 -1.85 -3.41 -1.03
N PHE A 34 -0.88 -3.33 -1.94
CA PHE A 34 -0.82 -4.20 -3.10
C PHE A 34 -0.67 -5.69 -2.76
N ALA A 35 -0.26 -6.03 -1.54
CA ALA A 35 -0.31 -7.40 -1.04
C ALA A 35 -1.72 -8.02 -1.10
N CYS A 36 -2.77 -7.19 -0.99
CA CYS A 36 -4.16 -7.62 -1.15
C CYS A 36 -4.50 -8.02 -2.60
N ALA A 37 -3.68 -7.63 -3.57
CA ALA A 37 -3.80 -8.00 -4.98
C ALA A 37 -2.73 -9.02 -5.42
N GLY A 38 -2.07 -9.69 -4.47
CA GLY A 38 -1.06 -10.70 -4.74
C GLY A 38 0.30 -10.17 -5.21
N LEU A 39 0.56 -8.87 -5.02
CA LEU A 39 1.82 -8.21 -5.36
C LEU A 39 2.60 -7.82 -4.09
N PRO A 40 3.90 -7.52 -4.20
CA PRO A 40 4.63 -6.87 -3.11
C PRO A 40 3.96 -5.56 -2.67
N THR A 41 4.13 -5.15 -1.41
CA THR A 41 3.61 -3.86 -0.90
C THR A 41 4.04 -2.69 -1.77
N LEU A 42 5.28 -2.70 -2.26
CA LEU A 42 5.81 -1.73 -3.20
C LEU A 42 6.20 -2.46 -4.50
N PRO A 43 5.27 -2.58 -5.48
CA PRO A 43 5.50 -3.34 -6.70
C PRO A 43 6.60 -2.72 -7.57
N ASP A 44 7.24 -3.55 -8.38
CA ASP A 44 8.22 -3.09 -9.36
C ASP A 44 7.58 -2.31 -10.51
N LYS A 45 6.41 -2.77 -10.94
CA LYS A 45 5.55 -2.11 -11.92
C LYS A 45 4.07 -2.29 -11.56
N ILE A 46 3.28 -1.31 -11.94
CA ILE A 46 1.81 -1.33 -11.77
C ILE A 46 1.19 -1.05 -13.13
N ALA A 47 0.59 -2.08 -13.72
CA ALA A 47 -0.16 -1.90 -14.96
C ALA A 47 -1.34 -0.94 -14.71
N PRO A 48 -1.55 0.07 -15.57
CA PRO A 48 -2.66 1.02 -15.42
C PRO A 48 -4.03 0.31 -15.33
N GLU A 49 -4.19 -0.78 -16.04
CA GLU A 49 -5.41 -1.61 -16.05
C GLU A 49 -5.66 -2.24 -14.67
N LEU A 50 -4.60 -2.71 -14.00
CA LEU A 50 -4.68 -3.26 -12.65
C LEU A 50 -5.07 -2.19 -11.63
N ALA A 51 -4.43 -1.02 -11.68
CA ALA A 51 -4.78 0.10 -10.80
C ALA A 51 -6.25 0.51 -10.98
N ALA A 52 -6.71 0.62 -12.23
CA ALA A 52 -8.10 0.92 -12.56
C ALA A 52 -9.06 -0.17 -12.09
N GLN A 53 -8.68 -1.45 -12.22
CA GLN A 53 -9.46 -2.58 -11.74
C GLN A 53 -9.64 -2.53 -10.23
N ILE A 54 -8.56 -2.33 -9.48
CA ILE A 54 -8.60 -2.20 -8.01
C ILE A 54 -9.54 -1.07 -7.59
N GLY A 55 -9.41 0.10 -8.24
CA GLY A 55 -10.30 1.22 -7.97
C GLY A 55 -11.77 0.93 -8.27
N ARG A 56 -12.08 0.19 -9.35
CA ARG A 56 -13.45 -0.25 -9.67
C ARG A 56 -13.98 -1.23 -8.63
N GLU A 57 -13.20 -2.24 -8.26
CA GLU A 57 -13.58 -3.24 -7.25
C GLU A 57 -13.93 -2.60 -5.90
N ALA A 58 -13.18 -1.60 -5.48
CA ALA A 58 -13.48 -0.84 -4.27
C ALA A 58 -14.82 -0.07 -4.43
N ARG A 59 -14.98 0.70 -5.51
CA ARG A 59 -16.20 1.49 -5.73
C ARG A 59 -17.46 0.65 -5.86
N GLN A 60 -17.40 -0.54 -6.49
CA GLN A 60 -18.53 -1.48 -6.58
C GLN A 60 -19.05 -1.89 -5.21
N ARG A 61 -18.17 -1.92 -4.20
CA ARG A 61 -18.50 -2.21 -2.80
C ARG A 61 -18.75 -0.98 -1.95
N LYS A 62 -18.89 0.19 -2.59
CA LYS A 62 -19.05 1.50 -1.92
C LYS A 62 -17.88 1.88 -1.00
N LEU A 63 -16.71 1.31 -1.26
CA LEU A 63 -15.48 1.66 -0.56
C LEU A 63 -14.70 2.70 -1.36
N SER A 64 -14.07 3.66 -0.65
CA SER A 64 -13.05 4.52 -1.21
C SER A 64 -11.65 4.07 -0.77
N ILE A 65 -10.66 4.24 -1.63
CA ILE A 65 -9.26 4.06 -1.24
C ILE A 65 -8.78 5.40 -0.70
N ALA A 66 -8.70 5.52 0.62
CA ALA A 66 -8.27 6.75 1.28
C ALA A 66 -6.77 7.02 1.10
N ALA A 67 -5.98 5.96 1.09
CA ALA A 67 -4.54 6.02 0.86
C ALA A 67 -4.03 4.67 0.36
N VAL A 68 -2.85 4.65 -0.23
CA VAL A 68 -2.12 3.43 -0.57
C VAL A 68 -0.81 3.34 0.19
N SER A 69 -0.43 2.15 0.61
CA SER A 69 0.83 1.90 1.32
C SER A 69 2.01 1.87 0.35
N GLY A 70 2.97 2.76 0.56
CA GLY A 70 4.26 2.80 -0.14
C GLY A 70 5.44 2.50 0.79
N THR A 71 5.19 1.74 1.84
CA THR A 71 6.16 1.47 2.91
C THR A 71 7.39 0.72 2.40
N PHE A 72 8.55 1.31 2.60
CA PHE A 72 9.87 0.69 2.46
C PHE A 72 10.85 1.37 3.43
N ASN A 73 12.01 0.79 3.64
CA ASN A 73 13.01 1.36 4.53
C ASN A 73 13.73 2.55 3.85
N MET A 74 13.26 3.76 4.11
CA MET A 74 13.78 4.99 3.49
C MET A 74 15.19 5.37 3.97
N ILE A 75 15.61 4.86 5.12
CA ILE A 75 16.94 5.09 5.69
C ILE A 75 17.81 3.83 5.75
N ASP A 76 17.45 2.79 4.98
CA ASP A 76 18.25 1.57 4.86
C ASP A 76 19.74 1.94 4.61
N PRO A 77 20.71 1.34 5.32
CA PRO A 77 22.13 1.62 5.08
C PRO A 77 22.57 1.34 3.64
N ASP A 78 21.93 0.39 2.96
CA ASP A 78 22.19 0.09 1.55
C ASP A 78 21.58 1.15 0.61
N ARG A 79 22.43 1.93 -0.04
CA ARG A 79 22.03 2.96 -1.00
C ARG A 79 21.29 2.40 -2.21
N ALA A 80 21.60 1.16 -2.65
CA ALA A 80 20.95 0.55 -3.79
C ALA A 80 19.49 0.22 -3.45
N LYS A 81 19.23 -0.33 -2.26
CA LYS A 81 17.87 -0.57 -1.75
C LYS A 81 17.05 0.71 -1.67
N ARG A 82 17.65 1.80 -1.16
CA ARG A 82 16.95 3.10 -1.11
C ARG A 82 16.57 3.62 -2.48
N ARG A 83 17.49 3.55 -3.45
CA ARG A 83 17.20 3.98 -4.83
C ARG A 83 16.12 3.15 -5.50
N ASP A 84 16.15 1.83 -5.31
CA ASP A 84 15.09 0.96 -5.83
C ASP A 84 13.75 1.25 -5.17
N GLY A 85 13.72 1.46 -3.86
CA GLY A 85 12.51 1.87 -3.14
C GLY A 85 11.90 3.17 -3.66
N LEU A 86 12.74 4.18 -3.91
CA LEU A 86 12.28 5.46 -4.48
C LEU A 86 11.74 5.29 -5.90
N ARG A 87 12.40 4.52 -6.75
CA ARG A 87 11.92 4.21 -8.11
C ARG A 87 10.54 3.52 -8.08
N ARG A 88 10.37 2.54 -7.19
CA ARG A 88 9.08 1.85 -7.01
C ARG A 88 8.01 2.77 -6.43
N LEU A 89 8.40 3.74 -5.61
CA LEU A 89 7.49 4.75 -5.09
C LEU A 89 6.97 5.66 -6.22
N GLU A 90 7.80 5.99 -7.21
CA GLU A 90 7.38 6.73 -8.41
C GLU A 90 6.33 5.93 -9.21
N GLU A 91 6.54 4.62 -9.40
CA GLU A 91 5.55 3.73 -10.02
C GLU A 91 4.22 3.72 -9.25
N LEU A 92 4.30 3.65 -7.92
CA LEU A 92 3.12 3.70 -7.06
C LEU A 92 2.37 5.03 -7.22
N ALA A 93 3.10 6.14 -7.23
CA ALA A 93 2.53 7.47 -7.40
C ALA A 93 1.80 7.61 -8.75
N ALA A 94 2.40 7.08 -9.82
CA ALA A 94 1.76 7.04 -11.13
C ALA A 94 0.45 6.22 -11.14
N GLY A 95 0.38 5.15 -10.34
CA GLY A 95 -0.81 4.31 -10.20
C GLY A 95 -1.94 4.91 -9.37
N CYS A 96 -1.68 5.95 -8.57
CA CYS A 96 -2.64 6.50 -7.62
C CYS A 96 -3.94 6.99 -8.27
N ALA A 97 -3.87 7.61 -9.44
CA ALA A 97 -5.06 8.08 -10.16
C ALA A 97 -6.02 6.92 -10.52
N GLY A 98 -5.48 5.79 -10.99
CA GLY A 98 -6.27 4.58 -11.26
C GLY A 98 -6.91 3.99 -10.01
N LEU A 99 -6.19 4.01 -8.88
CA LEU A 99 -6.70 3.59 -7.58
C LEU A 99 -7.80 4.52 -7.04
N GLY A 100 -7.85 5.78 -7.49
CA GLY A 100 -8.78 6.80 -7.00
C GLY A 100 -8.35 7.44 -5.69
N THR A 101 -7.04 7.53 -5.43
CA THR A 101 -6.45 8.21 -4.28
C THR A 101 -5.33 9.15 -4.70
N SER A 102 -5.02 10.13 -3.87
CA SER A 102 -3.87 11.03 -4.01
C SER A 102 -2.90 10.92 -2.83
N LEU A 103 -3.13 9.96 -1.92
CA LEU A 103 -2.33 9.82 -0.71
C LEU A 103 -1.55 8.50 -0.70
N ILE A 104 -0.28 8.61 -0.38
CA ILE A 104 0.62 7.48 -0.12
C ILE A 104 1.09 7.55 1.33
N THR A 105 0.96 6.46 2.07
CA THR A 105 1.52 6.36 3.42
C THR A 105 2.90 5.76 3.38
N LEU A 106 3.82 6.35 4.10
CA LEU A 106 5.22 5.97 4.17
C LEU A 106 5.64 5.70 5.62
N CYS A 107 6.80 5.10 5.79
CA CYS A 107 7.52 5.07 7.07
C CYS A 107 8.99 5.39 6.82
N THR A 108 9.66 5.92 7.83
CA THR A 108 11.09 6.23 7.73
C THR A 108 11.92 4.96 7.69
N GLY A 109 11.56 3.96 8.48
CA GLY A 109 12.32 2.73 8.65
C GLY A 109 13.42 2.85 9.69
N THR A 110 14.49 2.10 9.53
CA THR A 110 15.62 2.02 10.46
C THR A 110 16.94 1.81 9.72
N ARG A 111 18.05 2.09 10.39
CA ARG A 111 19.39 1.77 9.91
C ARG A 111 19.82 0.32 10.18
N ASP A 112 18.96 -0.50 10.80
CA ASP A 112 19.19 -1.93 10.92
C ASP A 112 19.12 -2.58 9.54
N PRO A 113 20.17 -3.30 9.09
CA PRO A 113 20.22 -3.85 7.74
C PRO A 113 19.35 -5.10 7.54
N GLN A 114 18.84 -5.69 8.62
CA GLN A 114 18.11 -6.95 8.60
C GLN A 114 16.61 -6.79 8.85
N ASP A 115 16.23 -5.81 9.69
CA ASP A 115 14.84 -5.62 10.10
C ASP A 115 14.49 -4.13 10.14
N MET A 116 13.69 -3.68 9.18
CA MET A 116 13.28 -2.28 9.05
C MET A 116 12.43 -1.75 10.21
N TRP A 117 12.05 -2.60 11.14
CA TRP A 117 11.24 -2.24 12.32
C TRP A 117 12.04 -2.25 13.61
N ARG A 118 13.27 -2.76 13.57
CA ARG A 118 14.15 -2.83 14.74
C ARG A 118 14.74 -1.46 15.06
N HIS A 119 14.72 -1.10 16.33
CA HIS A 119 15.44 0.09 16.80
C HIS A 119 16.95 -0.03 16.50
N HIS A 120 17.54 1.07 16.03
CA HIS A 120 18.96 1.17 15.78
C HIS A 120 19.52 2.48 16.38
N PRO A 121 20.68 2.46 17.08
CA PRO A 121 21.21 3.66 17.75
C PRO A 121 21.47 4.86 16.83
N GLN A 122 21.70 4.64 15.54
CA GLN A 122 21.91 5.69 14.54
C GLN A 122 20.62 6.21 13.88
N ASN A 123 19.46 5.84 14.39
CA ASN A 123 18.18 6.37 13.89
C ASN A 123 17.90 7.79 14.39
N GLU A 124 18.62 8.24 15.41
CA GLU A 124 18.53 9.57 16.03
C GLU A 124 19.50 10.55 15.40
#